data_1a9c79536e10cd529e31f25f7ba699bd
#
_entry.id   1a9c79536e10cd529e31f25f7ba699bd
#
_cell.length_a   1.000
_cell.length_b   1.000
_cell.length_c   1.000
_cell.angle_alpha   90.00
_cell.angle_beta   90.00
_cell.angle_gamma   90.00
#
_symmetry.space_group_name_H-M   'P 1'
#
loop_
_entity.id
_entity.type
_entity.pdbx_description
1 polymer ?
#
loop_
_entity_poly.entity_id
_entity_poly.type
_entity_poly.pdbx_seq_one_letter_code
_entity_poly.pdbx_strand_id
1 'polypeptide(L)'
;MTLQDFKLKMISELSSIYEMDELNSIFNLLSEDYLKIPRSKILFANEIDLDKSNQTLFLSALERLKTHEPIQYVLGKTSFMDMEFKVNSSVLIPRPETEELVRLMLKEDLDGKEILDIGTGSGCIAISLAKNFPNSKVSALDISNDALEVAKENAKLNNVSI
;
A
#
# COMPACT_ATOMS: atom_id res chain seq x y z
N MET A 1 -1.04 14.32 23.38
CA MET A 1 -1.61 14.85 22.12
C MET A 1 -2.72 13.90 21.70
N THR A 2 -3.92 14.43 21.55
CA THR A 2 -5.05 13.62 21.07
C THR A 2 -4.96 13.39 19.56
N LEU A 3 -5.76 12.45 19.04
CA LEU A 3 -5.89 12.22 17.61
C LEU A 3 -6.44 13.46 16.89
N GLN A 4 -7.34 14.20 17.54
CA GLN A 4 -7.87 15.47 17.03
C GLN A 4 -6.80 16.56 16.97
N ASP A 5 -5.93 16.68 17.97
CA ASP A 5 -4.82 17.64 17.96
C ASP A 5 -3.89 17.34 16.77
N PHE A 6 -3.60 16.06 16.52
CA PHE A 6 -2.80 15.67 15.33
C PHE A 6 -3.52 16.06 14.03
N LYS A 7 -4.82 15.80 13.91
CA LYS A 7 -5.60 16.17 12.71
C LYS A 7 -5.52 17.67 12.42
N LEU A 8 -5.71 18.50 13.45
CA LEU A 8 -5.63 19.95 13.31
C LEU A 8 -4.22 20.40 12.90
N LYS A 9 -3.19 19.82 13.51
CA LYS A 9 -1.80 20.06 13.15
C LYS A 9 -1.52 19.68 11.70
N MET A 10 -1.94 18.49 11.25
CA MET A 10 -1.76 18.01 9.89
C MET A 10 -2.43 18.96 8.87
N ILE A 11 -3.68 19.38 9.12
CA ILE A 11 -4.40 20.35 8.28
C ILE A 11 -3.64 21.67 8.22
N SER A 12 -3.22 22.20 9.37
CA SER A 12 -2.48 23.47 9.45
C SER A 12 -1.18 23.46 8.64
N GLU A 13 -0.46 22.33 8.63
CA GLU A 13 0.86 22.24 8.01
C GLU A 13 0.83 21.77 6.54
N LEU A 14 -0.23 21.07 6.12
CA LEU A 14 -0.32 20.47 4.78
C LEU A 14 -1.39 21.10 3.87
N SER A 15 -2.24 22.02 4.35
CA SER A 15 -3.31 22.61 3.54
C SER A 15 -2.83 23.46 2.35
N SER A 16 -1.55 23.85 2.32
CA SER A 16 -0.93 24.48 1.16
C SER A 16 -0.44 23.48 0.10
N ILE A 17 -0.42 22.19 0.41
CA ILE A 17 0.16 21.12 -0.40
C ILE A 17 -0.96 20.19 -0.93
N TYR A 18 -1.96 19.89 -0.10
CA TYR A 18 -3.03 18.93 -0.37
C TYR A 18 -4.40 19.56 -0.21
N GLU A 19 -5.35 19.12 -1.02
CA GLU A 19 -6.75 19.49 -0.88
C GLU A 19 -7.37 18.86 0.39
N MET A 20 -8.43 19.47 0.93
CA MET A 20 -9.04 19.05 2.20
C MET A 20 -9.56 17.60 2.17
N ASP A 21 -10.13 17.16 1.05
CA ASP A 21 -10.65 15.79 0.89
C ASP A 21 -9.51 14.76 0.88
N GLU A 22 -8.38 15.13 0.26
CA GLU A 22 -7.17 14.31 0.29
C GLU A 22 -6.57 14.22 1.70
N LEU A 23 -6.49 15.35 2.42
CA LEU A 23 -6.04 15.37 3.82
C LEU A 23 -6.91 14.49 4.71
N ASN A 24 -8.23 14.53 4.55
CA ASN A 24 -9.14 13.66 5.30
C ASN A 24 -8.90 12.17 4.95
N SER A 25 -8.64 11.86 3.69
CA SER A 25 -8.31 10.49 3.25
C SER A 25 -6.99 10.01 3.84
N ILE A 26 -5.95 10.82 3.78
CA ILE A 26 -4.63 10.56 4.39
C ILE A 26 -4.76 10.34 5.90
N PHE A 27 -5.47 11.24 6.61
CA PHE A 27 -5.71 11.12 8.04
C PHE A 27 -6.38 9.80 8.42
N ASN A 28 -7.40 9.39 7.64
CA ASN A 28 -8.09 8.13 7.87
C ASN A 28 -7.14 6.94 7.67
N LEU A 29 -6.37 6.92 6.58
CA LEU A 29 -5.40 5.85 6.30
C LEU A 29 -4.35 5.72 7.39
N LEU A 30 -3.76 6.84 7.85
CA LEU A 30 -2.81 6.85 8.96
C LEU A 30 -3.45 6.31 10.25
N SER A 31 -4.67 6.77 10.56
CA SER A 31 -5.38 6.36 11.77
C SER A 31 -5.76 4.87 11.75
N GLU A 32 -6.25 4.37 10.61
CA GLU A 32 -6.54 2.94 10.43
C GLU A 32 -5.29 2.09 10.63
N ASP A 33 -4.18 2.50 10.04
CA ASP A 33 -2.96 1.69 10.08
C ASP A 33 -2.24 1.76 11.43
N TYR A 34 -2.03 2.95 11.99
CA TYR A 34 -1.24 3.11 13.21
C TYR A 34 -2.01 2.73 14.47
N LEU A 35 -3.31 3.03 14.53
CA LEU A 35 -4.14 2.72 15.69
C LEU A 35 -4.88 1.38 15.56
N LYS A 36 -4.85 0.75 14.40
CA LYS A 36 -5.58 -0.52 14.11
C LYS A 36 -7.07 -0.43 14.42
N ILE A 37 -7.67 0.73 14.18
CA ILE A 37 -9.10 0.97 14.36
C ILE A 37 -9.79 1.10 12.99
N PRO A 38 -10.97 0.51 12.79
CA PRO A 38 -11.67 0.58 11.52
C PRO A 38 -12.14 2.03 11.23
N ARG A 39 -12.15 2.41 9.95
CA ARG A 39 -12.50 3.74 9.47
C ARG A 39 -13.82 4.28 10.05
N SER A 40 -14.83 3.39 10.22
CA SER A 40 -16.12 3.75 10.81
C SER A 40 -16.03 4.25 12.27
N LYS A 41 -14.97 3.87 12.98
CA LYS A 41 -14.73 4.29 14.38
C LYS A 41 -13.87 5.55 14.49
N ILE A 42 -13.14 5.94 13.44
CA ILE A 42 -12.25 7.12 13.47
C ILE A 42 -13.04 8.40 13.73
N LEU A 43 -14.26 8.50 13.20
CA LEU A 43 -15.15 9.66 13.44
C LEU A 43 -15.48 9.89 14.92
N PHE A 44 -15.43 8.84 15.75
CA PHE A 44 -15.70 8.87 17.18
C PHE A 44 -14.42 8.81 18.03
N ALA A 45 -13.25 8.79 17.38
CA ALA A 45 -11.96 8.57 18.02
C ALA A 45 -11.20 9.87 18.35
N ASN A 46 -11.83 11.02 18.20
CA ASN A 46 -11.20 12.33 18.33
C ASN A 46 -10.48 12.56 19.67
N GLU A 47 -10.99 11.98 20.74
CA GLU A 47 -10.47 12.13 22.11
C GLU A 47 -9.41 11.05 22.47
N ILE A 48 -9.05 10.15 21.53
CA ILE A 48 -8.02 9.16 21.82
C ILE A 48 -6.69 9.85 22.06
N ASP A 49 -6.12 9.64 23.23
CA ASP A 49 -4.75 10.03 23.53
C ASP A 49 -3.77 9.12 22.82
N LEU A 50 -2.94 9.71 21.97
CA LEU A 50 -1.85 8.99 21.31
C LEU A 50 -0.74 8.74 22.33
N ASP A 51 -0.32 7.49 22.50
CA ASP A 51 0.88 7.16 23.25
C ASP A 51 2.15 7.69 22.57
N LYS A 52 3.30 7.62 23.23
CA LYS A 52 4.56 8.13 22.66
C LYS A 52 4.97 7.47 21.35
N SER A 53 4.70 6.17 21.20
CA SER A 53 5.02 5.44 19.99
C SER A 53 4.17 5.92 18.83
N ASN A 54 2.86 5.98 19.02
CA ASN A 54 1.93 6.50 18.02
C ASN A 54 2.20 7.96 17.67
N GLN A 55 2.48 8.82 18.66
CA GLN A 55 2.88 10.21 18.38
C GLN A 55 4.10 10.28 17.46
N THR A 56 5.11 9.45 17.70
CA THR A 56 6.31 9.41 16.86
C THR A 56 5.98 8.99 15.42
N LEU A 57 5.14 7.95 15.24
CA LEU A 57 4.72 7.49 13.92
C LEU A 57 3.95 8.58 13.16
N PHE A 58 2.95 9.18 13.80
CA PHE A 58 2.13 10.23 13.19
C PHE A 58 2.96 11.47 12.82
N LEU A 59 3.88 11.90 13.68
CA LEU A 59 4.75 13.06 13.39
C LEU A 59 5.76 12.73 12.29
N SER A 60 6.32 11.53 12.26
CA SER A 60 7.19 11.09 11.18
C SER A 60 6.45 11.06 9.83
N ALA A 61 5.22 10.54 9.81
CA ALA A 61 4.39 10.57 8.61
C ALA A 61 4.13 12.00 8.12
N LEU A 62 3.83 12.93 9.04
CA LEU A 62 3.63 14.34 8.71
C LEU A 62 4.86 14.95 8.01
N GLU A 63 6.06 14.70 8.52
CA GLU A 63 7.29 15.22 7.90
C GLU A 63 7.54 14.63 6.51
N ARG A 64 7.26 13.36 6.30
CA ARG A 64 7.36 12.71 4.98
C ARG A 64 6.34 13.28 3.98
N LEU A 65 5.11 13.49 4.40
CA LEU A 65 4.06 14.09 3.56
C LEU A 65 4.40 15.52 3.12
N LYS A 66 5.10 16.32 3.95
CA LYS A 66 5.59 17.65 3.54
C LYS A 66 6.51 17.62 2.33
N THR A 67 7.19 16.50 2.10
CA THR A 67 8.06 16.30 0.94
C THR A 67 7.33 15.70 -0.27
N HIS A 68 6.00 15.69 -0.27
CA HIS A 68 5.14 15.07 -1.29
C HIS A 68 5.34 13.55 -1.43
N GLU A 69 5.84 12.88 -0.40
CA GLU A 69 5.97 11.43 -0.43
C GLU A 69 4.58 10.78 -0.45
N PRO A 70 4.29 9.86 -1.39
CA PRO A 70 3.00 9.18 -1.47
C PRO A 70 2.64 8.48 -0.16
N ILE A 71 1.37 8.58 0.25
CA ILE A 71 0.90 7.98 1.51
C ILE A 71 1.17 6.47 1.56
N GLN A 72 1.13 5.75 0.43
CA GLN A 72 1.42 4.33 0.36
C GLN A 72 2.89 4.02 0.74
N TYR A 73 3.83 4.88 0.36
CA TYR A 73 5.22 4.73 0.80
C TYR A 73 5.39 5.10 2.27
N VAL A 74 4.67 6.11 2.75
CA VAL A 74 4.64 6.48 4.18
C VAL A 74 4.19 5.30 5.03
N LEU A 75 3.13 4.60 4.61
CA LEU A 75 2.60 3.40 5.27
C LEU A 75 3.42 2.13 4.98
N GLY A 76 4.23 2.15 3.91
CA GLY A 76 4.99 0.98 3.44
C GLY A 76 4.15 -0.10 2.79
N LYS A 77 2.88 0.16 2.48
CA LYS A 77 1.96 -0.82 1.90
C LYS A 77 0.83 -0.21 1.09
N THR A 78 0.21 -1.05 0.26
CA THR A 78 -0.99 -0.75 -0.51
C THR A 78 -1.85 -2.00 -0.69
N SER A 79 -3.10 -1.84 -1.12
CA SER A 79 -3.96 -2.93 -1.55
C SER A 79 -3.94 -3.06 -3.07
N PHE A 80 -3.97 -4.29 -3.59
CA PHE A 80 -4.12 -4.61 -5.01
C PHE A 80 -4.80 -5.97 -5.15
N MET A 81 -5.88 -6.08 -5.94
CA MET A 81 -6.67 -7.30 -6.10
C MET A 81 -7.08 -7.93 -4.75
N ASP A 82 -7.55 -7.11 -3.81
CA ASP A 82 -7.92 -7.49 -2.43
C ASP A 82 -6.80 -8.13 -1.61
N MET A 83 -5.54 -8.00 -2.05
CA MET A 83 -4.35 -8.46 -1.33
C MET A 83 -3.51 -7.27 -0.84
N GLU A 84 -2.81 -7.46 0.28
CA GLU A 84 -1.85 -6.47 0.77
C GLU A 84 -0.49 -6.65 0.09
N PHE A 85 0.09 -5.54 -0.35
CA PHE A 85 1.43 -5.47 -0.93
C PHE A 85 2.28 -4.46 -0.18
N LYS A 86 3.49 -4.83 0.19
CA LYS A 86 4.53 -3.91 0.63
C LYS A 86 4.99 -3.07 -0.56
N VAL A 87 5.21 -1.79 -0.32
CA VAL A 87 5.74 -0.86 -1.31
C VAL A 87 6.73 0.11 -0.66
N ASN A 88 7.73 0.52 -1.42
CA ASN A 88 8.68 1.57 -1.07
C ASN A 88 9.12 2.30 -2.35
N SER A 89 10.05 3.23 -2.24
CA SER A 89 10.55 4.02 -3.38
C SER A 89 11.25 3.22 -4.48
N SER A 90 11.52 1.92 -4.25
CA SER A 90 12.15 1.04 -5.25
C SER A 90 11.15 0.44 -6.24
N VAL A 91 9.84 0.53 -5.98
CA VAL A 91 8.78 -0.05 -6.83
C VAL A 91 7.68 0.96 -7.11
N LEU A 92 7.07 0.87 -8.28
CA LEU A 92 5.87 1.64 -8.58
C LEU A 92 4.71 1.15 -7.67
N ILE A 93 3.97 2.09 -7.08
CA ILE A 93 2.73 1.78 -6.37
C ILE A 93 1.75 1.15 -7.36
N PRO A 94 1.25 -0.07 -7.12
CA PRO A 94 0.24 -0.69 -7.96
C PRO A 94 -0.94 0.23 -8.25
N ARG A 95 -1.34 0.31 -9.52
CA ARG A 95 -2.39 1.21 -9.98
C ARG A 95 -3.71 0.47 -10.23
N PRO A 96 -4.88 1.12 -10.05
CA PRO A 96 -6.19 0.51 -10.31
C PRO A 96 -6.34 -0.01 -11.74
N GLU A 97 -5.77 0.68 -12.73
CA GLU A 97 -5.78 0.26 -14.13
C GLU A 97 -5.06 -1.08 -14.35
N THR A 98 -4.04 -1.35 -13.52
CA THR A 98 -3.34 -2.64 -13.55
C THR A 98 -4.20 -3.78 -12.99
N GLU A 99 -5.11 -3.49 -12.04
CA GLU A 99 -6.09 -4.49 -11.60
C GLU A 99 -7.04 -4.90 -12.74
N GLU A 100 -7.45 -3.93 -13.57
CA GLU A 100 -8.31 -4.22 -14.74
C GLU A 100 -7.60 -5.17 -15.70
N LEU A 101 -6.30 -4.95 -15.95
CA LEU A 101 -5.48 -5.86 -16.76
C LEU A 101 -5.47 -7.26 -16.14
N VAL A 102 -5.19 -7.39 -14.85
CA VAL A 102 -5.18 -8.70 -14.17
C VAL A 102 -6.56 -9.35 -14.27
N ARG A 103 -7.65 -8.62 -14.04
CA ARG A 103 -9.02 -9.14 -14.18
C ARG A 103 -9.34 -9.64 -15.61
N LEU A 104 -8.74 -9.02 -16.64
CA LEU A 104 -8.85 -9.54 -18.01
C LEU A 104 -8.08 -10.84 -18.18
N MET A 105 -6.83 -10.91 -17.67
CA MET A 105 -6.02 -12.12 -17.72
C MET A 105 -6.67 -13.30 -16.98
N LEU A 106 -7.38 -13.03 -15.89
CA LEU A 106 -8.09 -14.07 -15.14
C LEU A 106 -9.28 -14.69 -15.90
N LYS A 107 -9.70 -14.11 -17.02
CA LYS A 107 -10.74 -14.69 -17.90
C LYS A 107 -10.15 -15.64 -18.94
N GLU A 108 -8.84 -15.63 -19.12
CA GLU A 108 -8.13 -16.52 -20.04
C GLU A 108 -7.85 -17.88 -19.40
N ASP A 109 -7.68 -18.90 -20.22
CA ASP A 109 -7.29 -20.25 -19.78
C ASP A 109 -5.75 -20.30 -19.56
N LEU A 110 -5.32 -19.78 -18.42
CA LEU A 110 -3.91 -19.73 -18.05
C LEU A 110 -3.51 -20.82 -17.04
N ASP A 111 -4.44 -21.63 -16.55
CA ASP A 111 -4.08 -22.67 -15.58
C ASP A 111 -3.17 -23.75 -16.21
N GLY A 112 -2.13 -24.12 -15.49
CA GLY A 112 -1.09 -25.02 -15.98
C GLY A 112 -0.14 -24.42 -17.01
N LYS A 113 -0.17 -23.11 -17.30
CA LYS A 113 0.73 -22.44 -18.23
C LYS A 113 2.01 -21.93 -17.55
N GLU A 114 3.05 -21.69 -18.35
CA GLU A 114 4.20 -20.91 -17.93
C GLU A 114 3.93 -19.43 -18.22
N ILE A 115 4.05 -18.58 -17.21
CA ILE A 115 3.77 -17.14 -17.25
C ILE A 115 5.02 -16.40 -16.82
N LEU A 116 5.40 -15.37 -17.56
CA LEU A 116 6.53 -14.50 -17.22
C LEU A 116 6.06 -13.05 -17.13
N ASP A 117 6.28 -12.43 -15.98
CA ASP A 117 6.07 -11.00 -15.73
C ASP A 117 7.39 -10.27 -15.84
N ILE A 118 7.54 -9.37 -16.82
CA ILE A 118 8.76 -8.61 -17.09
C ILE A 118 8.56 -7.17 -16.60
N GLY A 119 9.46 -6.71 -15.71
CA GLY A 119 9.33 -5.44 -15.02
C GLY A 119 8.33 -5.55 -13.87
N THR A 120 8.46 -6.62 -13.09
CA THR A 120 7.46 -7.02 -12.09
C THR A 120 7.25 -6.01 -10.96
N GLY A 121 8.22 -5.13 -10.69
CA GLY A 121 8.15 -4.12 -9.62
C GLY A 121 7.83 -4.74 -8.26
N SER A 122 6.68 -4.42 -7.71
CA SER A 122 6.20 -4.99 -6.43
C SER A 122 5.77 -6.46 -6.52
N GLY A 123 5.75 -7.05 -7.72
CA GLY A 123 5.24 -8.39 -7.96
C GLY A 123 3.71 -8.49 -8.08
N CYS A 124 2.99 -7.37 -8.11
CA CYS A 124 1.53 -7.36 -7.98
C CYS A 124 0.81 -8.16 -9.08
N ILE A 125 1.27 -8.14 -10.34
CA ILE A 125 0.72 -8.94 -11.44
C ILE A 125 1.07 -10.42 -11.24
N ALA A 126 2.36 -10.73 -11.13
CA ALA A 126 2.84 -12.10 -10.98
C ALA A 126 2.19 -12.82 -9.80
N ILE A 127 2.12 -12.16 -8.63
CA ILE A 127 1.55 -12.71 -7.39
C ILE A 127 0.03 -12.93 -7.56
N SER A 128 -0.68 -11.97 -8.18
CA SER A 128 -2.11 -12.11 -8.44
C SER A 128 -2.40 -13.30 -9.36
N LEU A 129 -1.60 -13.50 -10.40
CA LEU A 129 -1.74 -14.64 -11.31
C LEU A 129 -1.40 -15.96 -10.61
N ALA A 130 -0.30 -16.02 -9.86
CA ALA A 130 0.09 -17.22 -9.11
C ALA A 130 -0.95 -17.61 -8.06
N LYS A 131 -1.64 -16.62 -7.46
CA LYS A 131 -2.71 -16.86 -6.48
C LYS A 131 -3.95 -17.49 -7.11
N ASN A 132 -4.29 -17.08 -8.33
CA ASN A 132 -5.51 -17.49 -9.02
C ASN A 132 -5.31 -18.73 -9.93
N PHE A 133 -4.07 -19.01 -10.36
CA PHE A 133 -3.72 -20.15 -11.21
C PHE A 133 -2.66 -21.02 -10.49
N PRO A 134 -3.06 -21.80 -9.49
CA PRO A 134 -2.11 -22.52 -8.62
C PRO A 134 -1.34 -23.64 -9.35
N ASN A 135 -1.81 -24.11 -10.50
CA ASN A 135 -1.10 -25.10 -11.34
C ASN A 135 -0.15 -24.46 -12.35
N SER A 136 -0.14 -23.12 -12.47
CA SER A 136 0.72 -22.40 -13.39
C SER A 136 2.09 -22.16 -12.78
N LYS A 137 3.11 -22.14 -13.63
CA LYS A 137 4.45 -21.70 -13.24
C LYS A 137 4.61 -20.23 -13.58
N VAL A 138 4.50 -19.38 -12.57
CA VAL A 138 4.71 -17.93 -12.72
C VAL A 138 6.14 -17.59 -12.38
N SER A 139 6.76 -16.77 -13.22
CA SER A 139 8.10 -16.23 -12.99
C SER A 139 8.06 -14.71 -13.11
N ALA A 140 8.88 -14.03 -12.33
CA ALA A 140 8.96 -12.58 -12.31
C ALA A 140 10.40 -12.12 -12.59
N LEU A 141 10.54 -11.06 -13.39
CA LEU A 141 11.82 -10.46 -13.74
C LEU A 141 11.76 -8.96 -13.53
N ASP A 142 12.82 -8.40 -12.97
CA ASP A 142 13.03 -6.95 -12.92
C ASP A 142 14.51 -6.63 -13.06
N ILE A 143 14.84 -5.45 -13.61
CA ILE A 143 16.23 -4.99 -13.69
C ILE A 143 16.74 -4.51 -12.33
N SER A 144 15.85 -4.09 -11.44
CA SER A 144 16.14 -3.61 -10.08
C SER A 144 16.16 -4.78 -9.10
N ASN A 145 17.32 -5.05 -8.50
CA ASN A 145 17.41 -6.02 -7.40
C ASN A 145 16.54 -5.62 -6.19
N ASP A 146 16.43 -4.32 -5.91
CA ASP A 146 15.62 -3.83 -4.80
C ASP A 146 14.11 -4.08 -5.06
N ALA A 147 13.67 -3.96 -6.32
CA ALA A 147 12.31 -4.33 -6.69
C ALA A 147 12.07 -5.84 -6.53
N LEU A 148 13.03 -6.67 -6.93
CA LEU A 148 12.94 -8.13 -6.75
C LEU A 148 12.87 -8.53 -5.28
N GLU A 149 13.57 -7.84 -4.39
CA GLU A 149 13.43 -8.11 -2.94
C GLU A 149 12.03 -7.75 -2.44
N VAL A 150 11.46 -6.61 -2.87
CA VAL A 150 10.06 -6.26 -2.55
C VAL A 150 9.09 -7.32 -3.10
N ALA A 151 9.27 -7.77 -4.34
CA ALA A 151 8.42 -8.80 -4.95
C ALA A 151 8.50 -10.13 -4.17
N LYS A 152 9.70 -10.56 -3.75
CA LYS A 152 9.89 -11.77 -2.91
C LYS A 152 9.18 -11.65 -1.56
N GLU A 153 9.30 -10.49 -0.89
CA GLU A 153 8.59 -10.24 0.37
C GLU A 153 7.07 -10.31 0.17
N ASN A 154 6.56 -9.73 -0.91
CA ASN A 154 5.15 -9.75 -1.27
C ASN A 154 4.65 -11.15 -1.62
N ALA A 155 5.44 -11.95 -2.34
CA ALA A 155 5.13 -13.34 -2.62
C ALA A 155 4.98 -14.16 -1.32
N LYS A 156 5.93 -13.97 -0.39
CA LYS A 156 5.87 -14.59 0.94
C LYS A 156 4.66 -14.12 1.74
N LEU A 157 4.36 -12.82 1.76
CA LEU A 157 3.21 -12.22 2.46
C LEU A 157 1.89 -12.83 1.97
N ASN A 158 1.77 -13.06 0.65
CA ASN A 158 0.56 -13.57 0.01
C ASN A 158 0.55 -15.11 -0.14
N ASN A 159 1.56 -15.82 0.40
CA ASN A 159 1.69 -17.27 0.39
C ASN A 159 1.65 -17.86 -1.03
N VAL A 160 2.40 -17.28 -1.95
CA VAL A 160 2.60 -17.78 -3.32
C VAL A 160 4.09 -17.91 -3.65
N SER A 161 4.40 -18.69 -4.68
CA SER A 161 5.76 -18.80 -5.26
C SER A 161 5.75 -18.20 -6.68
N ILE A 162 6.69 -17.31 -6.96
CA ILE A 162 6.90 -16.72 -8.29
C ILE A 162 8.38 -16.78 -8.66
#